data_4e75677905f46e027c9d9094098c0332
#
_entry.id   4e75677905f46e027c9d9094098c0332
#
_cell.length_a   1.000
_cell.length_b   1.000
_cell.length_c   1.000
_cell.angle_alpha   90.00
_cell.angle_beta   90.00
_cell.angle_gamma   90.00
#
_symmetry.space_group_name_H-M   'P 1'
#
loop_
_entity.id
_entity.type
_entity.pdbx_description
1 polymer ?
#
loop_
_entity_poly.entity_id
_entity_poly.type
_entity_poly.pdbx_seq_one_letter_code
_entity_poly.pdbx_strand_id
1 'polypeptide(L)'
;VATIKEVAHYAKVSVATVSRAINGNGYVKQETRDKIEAAIQALNYQPNEVARSLNMKKSKLIGLLLPDMSNPFFTLVARGVEDMAMARGYHIMIGNGAMDETKELNYLSMFKVNQCSGVIASQLSTPHAFEQLHALQSPCVLIDRAAEGDTCVEADHVQGGTLQAETILQGNATSVLLLYQNLDYTSFRARFDAAKKVLEEANVSVVTQLEGALTEKLLERYIDTYTIDSIICSNDVMAFKVMQWLHTLNIKVPEEVQVVGYDDIPFATMFIPTLTTVRQPAYELGQQATQQLIDELEGRVAPTSTILEVDMVHRASTRRS
;
A
#
# COMPACT_ATOMS: atom_id res chain seq x y z
N VAL A 1 -19.19 -14.11 30.12
CA VAL A 1 -19.53 -13.00 29.21
C VAL A 1 -21.04 -12.97 29.07
N ALA A 2 -21.69 -11.85 29.37
CA ALA A 2 -23.13 -11.72 29.26
C ALA A 2 -23.61 -11.97 27.81
N THR A 3 -24.80 -12.50 27.66
CA THR A 3 -25.42 -12.85 26.39
C THR A 3 -26.58 -11.91 26.05
N ILE A 4 -26.94 -11.78 24.78
CA ILE A 4 -28.12 -11.00 24.35
C ILE A 4 -29.41 -11.49 25.01
N LYS A 5 -29.49 -12.77 25.38
CA LYS A 5 -30.63 -13.34 26.10
C LYS A 5 -30.72 -12.81 27.53
N GLU A 6 -29.61 -12.64 28.23
CA GLU A 6 -29.55 -12.06 29.57
C GLU A 6 -29.90 -10.57 29.56
N VAL A 7 -29.41 -9.81 28.54
CA VAL A 7 -29.83 -8.41 28.34
C VAL A 7 -31.36 -8.32 28.13
N ALA A 8 -31.91 -9.18 27.28
CA ALA A 8 -33.36 -9.22 27.03
C ALA A 8 -34.15 -9.54 28.29
N HIS A 9 -33.69 -10.51 29.10
CA HIS A 9 -34.29 -10.87 30.37
C HIS A 9 -34.25 -9.72 31.37
N TYR A 10 -33.08 -9.06 31.53
CA TYR A 10 -32.91 -7.94 32.44
C TYR A 10 -33.77 -6.72 32.06
N ALA A 11 -33.81 -6.38 30.77
CA ALA A 11 -34.62 -5.28 30.24
C ALA A 11 -36.11 -5.61 30.12
N LYS A 12 -36.54 -6.88 30.41
CA LYS A 12 -37.89 -7.42 30.25
C LYS A 12 -38.49 -7.22 28.86
N VAL A 13 -37.68 -7.49 27.84
CA VAL A 13 -38.07 -7.38 26.42
C VAL A 13 -37.67 -8.63 25.65
N SER A 14 -38.12 -8.78 24.40
CA SER A 14 -37.69 -9.88 23.56
C SER A 14 -36.26 -9.69 23.05
N VAL A 15 -35.57 -10.82 22.78
CA VAL A 15 -34.23 -10.78 22.12
C VAL A 15 -34.28 -10.01 20.80
N ALA A 16 -35.39 -10.16 20.04
CA ALA A 16 -35.58 -9.39 18.81
C ALA A 16 -35.65 -7.89 19.03
N THR A 17 -36.25 -7.44 20.17
CA THR A 17 -36.31 -6.02 20.52
C THR A 17 -34.92 -5.47 20.92
N VAL A 18 -34.14 -6.25 21.68
CA VAL A 18 -32.75 -5.90 22.01
C VAL A 18 -31.91 -5.79 20.73
N SER A 19 -32.02 -6.79 19.85
CA SER A 19 -31.30 -6.80 18.56
C SER A 19 -31.65 -5.57 17.70
N ARG A 20 -32.93 -5.20 17.63
CA ARG A 20 -33.37 -3.98 16.91
C ARG A 20 -32.81 -2.71 17.53
N ALA A 21 -32.81 -2.59 18.87
CA ALA A 21 -32.28 -1.44 19.57
C ALA A 21 -30.78 -1.26 19.33
N ILE A 22 -30.01 -2.34 19.41
CA ILE A 22 -28.55 -2.33 19.21
C ILE A 22 -28.19 -2.06 17.74
N ASN A 23 -28.91 -2.67 16.78
CA ASN A 23 -28.58 -2.57 15.35
C ASN A 23 -29.22 -1.37 14.65
N GLY A 24 -30.09 -0.61 15.32
CA GLY A 24 -30.81 0.51 14.68
C GLY A 24 -31.85 0.08 13.62
N ASN A 25 -32.14 -1.21 13.51
CA ASN A 25 -33.02 -1.80 12.48
C ASN A 25 -34.47 -1.83 12.93
N GLY A 26 -35.18 -0.72 12.81
CA GLY A 26 -36.60 -0.60 13.13
C GLY A 26 -36.89 0.29 14.35
N TYR A 27 -38.16 0.65 14.48
CA TYR A 27 -38.61 1.53 15.56
C TYR A 27 -38.64 0.82 16.92
N VAL A 28 -37.92 1.40 17.90
CA VAL A 28 -37.96 1.02 19.31
C VAL A 28 -38.29 2.29 20.11
N LYS A 29 -39.34 2.24 20.94
CA LYS A 29 -39.75 3.38 21.79
C LYS A 29 -38.59 3.81 22.69
N GLN A 30 -38.41 5.11 22.92
CA GLN A 30 -37.31 5.66 23.71
C GLN A 30 -37.21 5.02 25.11
N GLU A 31 -38.34 4.91 25.84
CA GLU A 31 -38.36 4.24 27.15
C GLU A 31 -37.82 2.79 27.12
N THR A 32 -38.08 2.07 26.03
CA THR A 32 -37.57 0.68 25.85
C THR A 32 -36.07 0.67 25.50
N ARG A 33 -35.63 1.66 24.74
CA ARG A 33 -34.20 1.85 24.42
C ARG A 33 -33.39 2.12 25.68
N ASP A 34 -33.89 3.03 26.54
CA ASP A 34 -33.22 3.39 27.79
C ASP A 34 -33.10 2.18 28.75
N LYS A 35 -34.15 1.34 28.83
CA LYS A 35 -34.09 0.07 29.58
C LYS A 35 -33.06 -0.92 29.05
N ILE A 36 -32.92 -1.00 27.73
CA ILE A 36 -31.92 -1.88 27.08
C ILE A 36 -30.52 -1.36 27.33
N GLU A 37 -30.29 -0.06 27.19
CA GLU A 37 -29.01 0.57 27.46
C GLU A 37 -28.56 0.40 28.91
N ALA A 38 -29.49 0.60 29.87
CA ALA A 38 -29.23 0.34 31.30
C ALA A 38 -28.87 -1.15 31.54
N ALA A 39 -29.54 -2.09 30.87
CA ALA A 39 -29.23 -3.50 30.96
C ALA A 39 -27.86 -3.87 30.38
N ILE A 40 -27.48 -3.27 29.25
CA ILE A 40 -26.17 -3.43 28.61
C ILE A 40 -25.06 -2.99 29.56
N GLN A 41 -25.23 -1.80 30.17
CA GLN A 41 -24.27 -1.25 31.13
C GLN A 41 -24.17 -2.12 32.40
N ALA A 42 -25.31 -2.51 32.99
CA ALA A 42 -25.35 -3.30 34.22
C ALA A 42 -24.72 -4.68 34.06
N LEU A 43 -24.86 -5.29 32.89
CA LEU A 43 -24.33 -6.61 32.58
C LEU A 43 -22.94 -6.57 31.91
N ASN A 44 -22.39 -5.39 31.66
CA ASN A 44 -21.18 -5.18 30.86
C ASN A 44 -21.24 -6.00 29.56
N TYR A 45 -22.41 -5.97 28.91
CA TYR A 45 -22.65 -6.73 27.70
C TYR A 45 -21.95 -6.04 26.50
N GLN A 46 -21.13 -6.81 25.81
CA GLN A 46 -20.57 -6.40 24.53
C GLN A 46 -21.22 -7.22 23.41
N PRO A 47 -21.77 -6.55 22.37
CA PRO A 47 -22.30 -7.25 21.21
C PRO A 47 -21.22 -8.17 20.61
N ASN A 48 -21.57 -9.43 20.42
CA ASN A 48 -20.66 -10.37 19.76
C ASN A 48 -20.73 -10.14 18.24
N GLU A 49 -19.74 -9.46 17.71
CA GLU A 49 -19.64 -9.13 16.27
C GLU A 49 -19.59 -10.41 15.40
N VAL A 50 -19.02 -11.51 15.90
CA VAL A 50 -19.01 -12.81 15.19
C VAL A 50 -20.44 -13.35 15.06
N ALA A 51 -21.25 -13.30 16.14
CA ALA A 51 -22.64 -13.72 16.08
C ALA A 51 -23.50 -12.76 15.22
N ARG A 52 -23.13 -11.49 15.17
CA ARG A 52 -23.79 -10.48 14.34
C ARG A 52 -23.50 -10.68 12.86
N SER A 53 -22.25 -10.92 12.49
CA SER A 53 -21.82 -11.18 11.11
C SER A 53 -22.46 -12.45 10.54
N LEU A 54 -22.60 -13.51 11.37
CA LEU A 54 -23.30 -14.74 11.01
C LEU A 54 -24.79 -14.50 10.67
N ASN A 55 -25.47 -13.62 11.43
CA ASN A 55 -26.86 -13.28 11.17
C ASN A 55 -27.07 -12.34 9.99
N MET A 56 -26.12 -11.46 9.72
CA MET A 56 -26.21 -10.46 8.64
C MET A 56 -25.55 -10.96 7.33
N LYS A 57 -24.86 -12.09 7.34
CA LYS A 57 -24.05 -12.65 6.23
C LYS A 57 -23.01 -11.65 5.66
N LYS A 58 -22.66 -10.61 6.41
CA LYS A 58 -21.65 -9.62 6.06
C LYS A 58 -20.87 -9.24 7.31
N SER A 59 -19.56 -9.44 7.29
CA SER A 59 -18.70 -8.91 8.35
C SER A 59 -18.40 -7.44 8.10
N LYS A 60 -17.89 -6.76 9.11
CA LYS A 60 -17.33 -5.41 8.99
C LYS A 60 -15.79 -5.49 8.90
N LEU A 61 -15.27 -6.60 8.39
CA LEU A 61 -13.85 -6.88 8.27
C LEU A 61 -13.42 -6.77 6.81
N ILE A 62 -12.35 -6.04 6.55
CA ILE A 62 -11.69 -5.91 5.23
C ILE A 62 -10.34 -6.61 5.32
N GLY A 63 -10.03 -7.47 4.34
CA GLY A 63 -8.70 -8.03 4.17
C GLY A 63 -7.77 -7.02 3.49
N LEU A 64 -6.57 -6.82 4.04
CA LEU A 64 -5.52 -6.01 3.41
C LEU A 64 -4.30 -6.91 3.20
N LEU A 65 -3.97 -7.22 1.95
CA LEU A 65 -2.81 -8.03 1.59
C LEU A 65 -1.72 -7.14 1.00
N LEU A 66 -0.60 -7.03 1.72
CA LEU A 66 0.55 -6.22 1.35
C LEU A 66 1.75 -7.09 0.96
N PRO A 67 2.60 -6.67 0.01
CA PRO A 67 3.72 -7.47 -0.47
C PRO A 67 4.89 -7.50 0.51
N ASP A 68 5.16 -6.41 1.23
CA ASP A 68 6.28 -6.33 2.17
C ASP A 68 6.07 -5.23 3.22
N MET A 69 5.77 -5.62 4.45
CA MET A 69 5.61 -4.67 5.56
C MET A 69 6.95 -4.13 6.09
N SER A 70 8.10 -4.63 5.64
CA SER A 70 9.40 -4.07 5.99
C SER A 70 9.72 -2.77 5.24
N ASN A 71 9.09 -2.54 4.08
CA ASN A 71 9.13 -1.25 3.40
C ASN A 71 8.10 -0.29 4.03
N PRO A 72 8.53 0.84 4.63
CA PRO A 72 7.63 1.82 5.27
C PRO A 72 6.56 2.41 4.35
N PHE A 73 6.74 2.38 3.03
CA PHE A 73 5.71 2.76 2.07
C PHE A 73 4.40 1.99 2.32
N PHE A 74 4.48 0.66 2.44
CA PHE A 74 3.29 -0.16 2.69
C PHE A 74 2.70 0.04 4.08
N THR A 75 3.51 0.46 5.06
CA THR A 75 3.01 0.85 6.38
C THR A 75 2.17 2.13 6.32
N LEU A 76 2.55 3.10 5.48
CA LEU A 76 1.77 4.31 5.24
C LEU A 76 0.47 4.00 4.49
N VAL A 77 0.51 3.12 3.49
CA VAL A 77 -0.70 2.61 2.81
C VAL A 77 -1.64 1.95 3.81
N ALA A 78 -1.12 1.03 4.65
CA ALA A 78 -1.92 0.35 5.67
C ALA A 78 -2.60 1.32 6.64
N ARG A 79 -1.90 2.39 7.04
CA ARG A 79 -2.47 3.44 7.89
C ARG A 79 -3.62 4.17 7.19
N GLY A 80 -3.47 4.51 5.92
CA GLY A 80 -4.54 5.13 5.13
C GLY A 80 -5.78 4.22 5.03
N VAL A 81 -5.55 2.91 4.83
CA VAL A 81 -6.62 1.90 4.82
C VAL A 81 -7.31 1.82 6.19
N GLU A 82 -6.54 1.75 7.27
CA GLU A 82 -7.07 1.64 8.64
C GLU A 82 -7.93 2.86 9.01
N ASP A 83 -7.40 4.05 8.83
CA ASP A 83 -8.10 5.29 9.20
C ASP A 83 -9.44 5.43 8.44
N MET A 84 -9.43 5.16 7.12
CA MET A 84 -10.66 5.22 6.32
C MET A 84 -11.64 4.11 6.69
N ALA A 85 -11.18 2.87 6.90
CA ALA A 85 -12.01 1.75 7.30
C ALA A 85 -12.68 2.04 8.66
N MET A 86 -11.91 2.51 9.64
CA MET A 86 -12.41 2.84 10.97
C MET A 86 -13.45 3.97 10.94
N ALA A 87 -13.20 5.02 10.16
CA ALA A 87 -14.15 6.13 9.97
C ALA A 87 -15.50 5.66 9.39
N ARG A 88 -15.50 4.55 8.63
CA ARG A 88 -16.69 3.95 8.02
C ARG A 88 -17.24 2.76 8.81
N GLY A 89 -16.72 2.50 10.01
CA GLY A 89 -17.14 1.42 10.91
C GLY A 89 -16.73 0.03 10.44
N TYR A 90 -15.63 -0.08 9.70
CA TYR A 90 -14.97 -1.33 9.32
C TYR A 90 -13.69 -1.52 10.13
N HIS A 91 -13.21 -2.76 10.19
CA HIS A 91 -11.92 -3.15 10.75
C HIS A 91 -11.08 -3.81 9.66
N ILE A 92 -9.77 -3.87 9.84
CA ILE A 92 -8.87 -4.50 8.88
C ILE A 92 -8.21 -5.75 9.46
N MET A 93 -7.97 -6.72 8.59
CA MET A 93 -7.10 -7.88 8.83
C MET A 93 -5.93 -7.79 7.86
N ILE A 94 -4.72 -7.55 8.38
CA ILE A 94 -3.53 -7.36 7.55
C ILE A 94 -2.83 -8.69 7.32
N GLY A 95 -2.50 -8.97 6.05
CA GLY A 95 -1.62 -10.04 5.61
C GLY A 95 -0.34 -9.49 4.99
N ASN A 96 0.82 -10.04 5.37
CA ASN A 96 2.12 -9.78 4.73
C ASN A 96 2.47 -10.94 3.81
N GLY A 97 2.28 -10.76 2.50
CA GLY A 97 2.54 -11.76 1.48
C GLY A 97 4.02 -12.11 1.32
N ALA A 98 4.91 -11.15 1.65
CA ALA A 98 6.36 -11.27 1.52
C ALA A 98 6.82 -11.72 0.11
N MET A 99 6.05 -11.39 -0.94
CA MET A 99 6.27 -11.83 -2.33
C MET A 99 6.37 -13.36 -2.45
N ASP A 100 5.64 -14.09 -1.59
CA ASP A 100 5.62 -15.55 -1.51
C ASP A 100 4.18 -16.05 -1.73
N GLU A 101 3.97 -16.77 -2.83
CA GLU A 101 2.65 -17.28 -3.23
C GLU A 101 1.99 -18.11 -2.13
N THR A 102 2.76 -18.94 -1.42
CA THR A 102 2.21 -19.79 -0.35
C THR A 102 1.62 -18.95 0.77
N LYS A 103 2.31 -17.86 1.15
CA LYS A 103 1.81 -16.94 2.17
C LYS A 103 0.59 -16.17 1.67
N GLU A 104 0.62 -15.68 0.43
CA GLU A 104 -0.50 -14.98 -0.18
C GLU A 104 -1.76 -15.83 -0.19
N LEU A 105 -1.66 -17.07 -0.67
CA LEU A 105 -2.77 -18.03 -0.68
C LEU A 105 -3.31 -18.35 0.72
N ASN A 106 -2.42 -18.48 1.70
CA ASN A 106 -2.83 -18.67 3.09
C ASN A 106 -3.63 -17.47 3.62
N TYR A 107 -3.19 -16.23 3.34
CA TYR A 107 -3.95 -15.04 3.76
C TYR A 107 -5.28 -14.92 3.03
N LEU A 108 -5.34 -15.18 1.73
CA LEU A 108 -6.60 -15.20 0.98
C LEU A 108 -7.59 -16.23 1.57
N SER A 109 -7.08 -17.43 1.94
CA SER A 109 -7.88 -18.42 2.65
C SER A 109 -8.36 -17.92 4.01
N MET A 110 -7.51 -17.25 4.79
CA MET A 110 -7.87 -16.63 6.08
C MET A 110 -8.95 -15.56 5.90
N PHE A 111 -8.85 -14.69 4.89
CA PHE A 111 -9.86 -13.68 4.60
C PHE A 111 -11.22 -14.32 4.30
N LYS A 112 -11.22 -15.40 3.52
CA LYS A 112 -12.43 -16.18 3.23
C LYS A 112 -13.04 -16.80 4.49
N VAL A 113 -12.24 -17.47 5.31
CA VAL A 113 -12.69 -18.14 6.56
C VAL A 113 -13.24 -17.11 7.54
N ASN A 114 -12.62 -15.93 7.65
CA ASN A 114 -13.08 -14.85 8.52
C ASN A 114 -14.18 -13.99 7.89
N GLN A 115 -14.70 -14.39 6.71
CA GLN A 115 -15.79 -13.70 6.01
C GLN A 115 -15.52 -12.21 5.78
N CYS A 116 -14.28 -11.84 5.40
CA CYS A 116 -13.98 -10.47 5.02
C CYS A 116 -14.98 -10.01 3.96
N SER A 117 -15.54 -8.81 4.14
CA SER A 117 -16.54 -8.26 3.22
C SER A 117 -15.96 -7.91 1.86
N GLY A 118 -14.67 -7.56 1.84
CA GLY A 118 -13.91 -7.26 0.64
C GLY A 118 -12.42 -7.33 0.93
N VAL A 119 -11.60 -7.20 -0.12
CA VAL A 119 -10.14 -7.29 -0.04
C VAL A 119 -9.51 -6.10 -0.75
N ILE A 120 -8.50 -5.50 -0.11
CA ILE A 120 -7.56 -4.59 -0.74
C ILE A 120 -6.24 -5.35 -0.88
N ALA A 121 -5.68 -5.40 -2.07
CA ALA A 121 -4.42 -6.08 -2.31
C ALA A 121 -3.46 -5.20 -3.12
N SER A 122 -2.18 -5.29 -2.80
CA SER A 122 -1.11 -4.70 -3.60
C SER A 122 -0.19 -5.82 -4.04
N GLN A 123 0.27 -5.78 -5.26
CA GLN A 123 1.26 -6.70 -5.85
C GLN A 123 1.19 -8.14 -5.35
N LEU A 124 0.54 -9.02 -6.08
CA LEU A 124 0.60 -10.47 -5.85
C LEU A 124 1.73 -11.09 -6.67
N SER A 125 2.40 -12.09 -6.12
CA SER A 125 3.62 -12.66 -6.69
C SER A 125 3.38 -13.46 -7.97
N THR A 126 2.20 -14.07 -8.13
CA THR A 126 1.90 -14.96 -9.26
C THR A 126 0.51 -14.72 -9.85
N PRO A 127 0.30 -15.08 -11.15
CA PRO A 127 -1.04 -15.10 -11.74
C PRO A 127 -2.03 -15.98 -10.97
N HIS A 128 -1.55 -17.11 -10.41
CA HIS A 128 -2.41 -18.00 -9.62
C HIS A 128 -2.93 -17.34 -8.35
N ALA A 129 -2.10 -16.55 -7.65
CA ALA A 129 -2.55 -15.80 -6.48
C ALA A 129 -3.66 -14.79 -6.87
N PHE A 130 -3.58 -14.17 -8.05
CA PHE A 130 -4.65 -13.32 -8.61
C PHE A 130 -5.94 -14.10 -8.88
N GLU A 131 -5.85 -15.26 -9.51
CA GLU A 131 -7.01 -16.13 -9.74
C GLU A 131 -7.70 -16.48 -8.42
N GLN A 132 -6.92 -16.78 -7.36
CA GLN A 132 -7.47 -17.08 -6.05
C GLN A 132 -8.07 -15.86 -5.34
N LEU A 133 -7.54 -14.65 -5.55
CA LEU A 133 -8.15 -13.41 -5.08
C LEU A 133 -9.54 -13.23 -5.73
N HIS A 134 -9.65 -13.34 -7.04
CA HIS A 134 -10.93 -13.24 -7.76
C HIS A 134 -11.91 -14.37 -7.37
N ALA A 135 -11.40 -15.58 -7.07
CA ALA A 135 -12.22 -16.69 -6.60
C ALA A 135 -12.88 -16.48 -5.23
N LEU A 136 -12.51 -15.45 -4.48
CA LEU A 136 -13.18 -15.08 -3.23
C LEU A 136 -14.61 -14.60 -3.46
N GLN A 137 -14.96 -14.15 -4.67
CA GLN A 137 -16.27 -13.58 -5.02
C GLN A 137 -16.69 -12.41 -4.09
N SER A 138 -15.72 -11.73 -3.51
CA SER A 138 -15.89 -10.53 -2.71
C SER A 138 -15.38 -9.34 -3.50
N PRO A 139 -15.93 -8.13 -3.33
CA PRO A 139 -15.35 -6.92 -3.89
C PRO A 139 -13.86 -6.81 -3.60
N CYS A 140 -13.10 -6.38 -4.60
CA CYS A 140 -11.66 -6.27 -4.51
C CYS A 140 -11.18 -4.98 -5.13
N VAL A 141 -10.27 -4.28 -4.45
CA VAL A 141 -9.56 -3.10 -4.99
C VAL A 141 -8.06 -3.37 -4.95
N LEU A 142 -7.42 -3.15 -6.09
CA LEU A 142 -5.98 -3.30 -6.23
C LEU A 142 -5.26 -1.96 -6.04
N ILE A 143 -4.05 -2.01 -5.47
CA ILE A 143 -3.16 -0.86 -5.37
C ILE A 143 -1.94 -1.12 -6.26
N ASP A 144 -1.63 -0.17 -7.14
CA ASP A 144 -0.49 -0.17 -8.06
C ASP A 144 -0.42 -1.37 -9.01
N ARG A 145 -1.53 -2.04 -9.25
CA ARG A 145 -1.60 -3.15 -10.21
C ARG A 145 -3.02 -3.32 -10.71
N ALA A 146 -3.28 -2.88 -11.92
CA ALA A 146 -4.53 -3.16 -12.61
C ALA A 146 -4.37 -4.35 -13.55
N ALA A 147 -5.27 -5.34 -13.48
CA ALA A 147 -5.60 -6.18 -14.62
C ALA A 147 -6.82 -5.58 -15.31
N GLU A 148 -7.03 -5.91 -16.59
CA GLU A 148 -8.17 -5.40 -17.33
C GLU A 148 -9.50 -5.80 -16.67
N GLY A 149 -10.27 -4.80 -16.25
CA GLY A 149 -11.55 -4.98 -15.56
C GLY A 149 -11.52 -4.90 -14.03
N ASP A 150 -10.35 -4.80 -13.40
CA ASP A 150 -10.23 -4.66 -11.95
C ASP A 150 -10.39 -3.19 -11.51
N THR A 151 -10.93 -3.00 -10.31
CA THR A 151 -10.90 -1.70 -9.63
C THR A 151 -9.50 -1.48 -9.07
N CYS A 152 -8.86 -0.38 -9.47
CA CYS A 152 -7.49 -0.07 -9.08
C CYS A 152 -7.31 1.39 -8.66
N VAL A 153 -6.45 1.59 -7.67
CA VAL A 153 -5.90 2.90 -7.30
C VAL A 153 -4.39 2.84 -7.44
N GLU A 154 -3.81 3.71 -8.24
CA GLU A 154 -2.38 3.71 -8.53
C GLU A 154 -1.77 5.11 -8.49
N ALA A 155 -0.47 5.20 -8.25
CA ALA A 155 0.29 6.42 -8.45
C ALA A 155 0.64 6.60 -9.93
N ASP A 156 0.89 7.84 -10.38
CA ASP A 156 1.39 8.08 -11.74
C ASP A 156 2.87 7.67 -11.86
N HIS A 157 3.07 6.39 -12.14
CA HIS A 157 4.41 5.81 -12.25
C HIS A 157 5.18 6.29 -13.48
N VAL A 158 4.49 6.66 -14.55
CA VAL A 158 5.13 7.24 -15.74
C VAL A 158 5.70 8.61 -15.41
N GLN A 159 4.90 9.47 -14.76
CA GLN A 159 5.36 10.76 -14.27
C GLN A 159 6.52 10.59 -13.27
N GLY A 160 6.41 9.63 -12.34
CA GLY A 160 7.44 9.39 -11.34
C GLY A 160 8.80 9.00 -11.94
N GLY A 161 8.82 8.08 -12.89
CA GLY A 161 10.05 7.71 -13.60
C GLY A 161 10.64 8.86 -14.43
N THR A 162 9.77 9.65 -15.05
CA THR A 162 10.17 10.88 -15.78
C THR A 162 10.84 11.87 -14.83
N LEU A 163 10.23 12.16 -13.69
CA LEU A 163 10.75 13.07 -12.68
C LEU A 163 12.12 12.62 -12.12
N GLN A 164 12.33 11.33 -11.90
CA GLN A 164 13.63 10.80 -11.48
C GLN A 164 14.71 11.11 -12.52
N ALA A 165 14.46 10.82 -13.80
CA ALA A 165 15.41 11.04 -14.88
C ALA A 165 15.69 12.55 -15.09
N GLU A 166 14.67 13.38 -15.14
CA GLU A 166 14.81 14.84 -15.28
C GLU A 166 15.64 15.44 -14.13
N THR A 167 15.42 14.94 -12.89
CA THR A 167 16.16 15.43 -11.71
C THR A 167 17.65 15.19 -11.82
N ILE A 168 18.09 14.00 -12.24
CA ILE A 168 19.52 13.73 -12.38
C ILE A 168 20.12 14.46 -13.59
N LEU A 169 19.35 14.67 -14.67
CA LEU A 169 19.79 15.46 -15.82
C LEU A 169 20.02 16.93 -15.45
N GLN A 170 19.17 17.52 -14.60
CA GLN A 170 19.40 18.85 -14.04
C GLN A 170 20.71 18.92 -13.24
N GLY A 171 21.14 17.83 -12.64
CA GLY A 171 22.43 17.69 -11.98
C GLY A 171 23.59 17.33 -12.93
N ASN A 172 23.44 17.52 -14.25
CA ASN A 172 24.44 17.24 -15.28
C ASN A 172 24.91 15.77 -15.29
N ALA A 173 23.99 14.83 -15.23
CA ALA A 173 24.29 13.41 -15.38
C ALA A 173 24.84 13.10 -16.77
N THR A 174 25.90 12.29 -16.84
CA THR A 174 26.51 11.82 -18.09
C THR A 174 26.48 10.32 -18.25
N SER A 175 26.50 9.58 -17.13
CA SER A 175 26.45 8.13 -17.09
C SER A 175 25.63 7.63 -15.92
N VAL A 176 24.51 6.96 -16.21
CA VAL A 176 23.50 6.59 -15.26
C VAL A 176 23.41 5.08 -15.06
N LEU A 177 23.42 4.66 -13.80
CA LEU A 177 23.00 3.31 -13.42
C LEU A 177 21.49 3.36 -13.07
N LEU A 178 20.68 2.75 -13.95
CA LEU A 178 19.24 2.63 -13.75
C LEU A 178 18.94 1.26 -13.13
N LEU A 179 18.57 1.28 -11.86
CA LEU A 179 18.19 0.07 -11.11
C LEU A 179 16.71 -0.26 -11.33
N TYR A 180 16.40 -1.54 -11.43
CA TYR A 180 15.02 -2.00 -11.61
C TYR A 180 14.74 -3.26 -10.78
N GLN A 181 13.47 -3.44 -10.44
CA GLN A 181 12.94 -4.67 -9.85
C GLN A 181 12.26 -5.54 -10.91
N ASN A 182 11.39 -6.46 -10.51
CA ASN A 182 10.69 -7.32 -11.46
C ASN A 182 9.78 -6.49 -12.40
N LEU A 183 10.15 -6.44 -13.68
CA LEU A 183 9.42 -5.68 -14.70
C LEU A 183 8.11 -6.35 -15.15
N ASP A 184 7.74 -7.52 -14.61
CA ASP A 184 6.40 -8.08 -14.80
C ASP A 184 5.33 -7.28 -14.04
N TYR A 185 5.74 -6.50 -13.04
CA TYR A 185 4.86 -5.56 -12.36
C TYR A 185 4.73 -4.25 -13.15
N THR A 186 3.51 -3.89 -13.47
CA THR A 186 3.18 -2.72 -14.32
C THR A 186 3.76 -1.42 -13.75
N SER A 187 3.69 -1.23 -12.43
CA SER A 187 4.24 -0.06 -11.75
C SER A 187 5.76 0.08 -11.91
N PHE A 188 6.51 -1.00 -11.72
CA PHE A 188 7.98 -0.97 -11.91
C PHE A 188 8.38 -0.81 -13.37
N ARG A 189 7.66 -1.47 -14.28
CA ARG A 189 7.87 -1.32 -15.71
C ARG A 189 7.63 0.12 -16.16
N ALA A 190 6.51 0.73 -15.74
CA ALA A 190 6.18 2.10 -16.11
C ALA A 190 7.24 3.12 -15.66
N ARG A 191 7.73 3.00 -14.42
CA ARG A 191 8.85 3.84 -13.90
C ARG A 191 10.12 3.65 -14.71
N PHE A 192 10.51 2.38 -14.92
CA PHE A 192 11.73 2.03 -15.64
C PHE A 192 11.70 2.53 -17.08
N ASP A 193 10.63 2.25 -17.81
CA ASP A 193 10.51 2.60 -19.23
C ASP A 193 10.47 4.13 -19.40
N ALA A 194 9.75 4.85 -18.53
CA ALA A 194 9.70 6.30 -18.55
C ALA A 194 11.08 6.94 -18.27
N ALA A 195 11.75 6.51 -17.20
CA ALA A 195 13.08 7.02 -16.87
C ALA A 195 14.09 6.72 -18.00
N LYS A 196 14.10 5.49 -18.49
CA LYS A 196 14.99 5.06 -19.58
C LYS A 196 14.79 5.88 -20.84
N LYS A 197 13.53 6.11 -21.23
CA LYS A 197 13.18 6.93 -22.40
C LYS A 197 13.74 8.33 -22.29
N VAL A 198 13.53 9.02 -21.15
CA VAL A 198 14.03 10.40 -20.94
C VAL A 198 15.55 10.47 -21.01
N LEU A 199 16.24 9.47 -20.44
CA LEU A 199 17.71 9.42 -20.47
C LEU A 199 18.24 9.15 -21.88
N GLU A 200 17.62 8.24 -22.64
CA GLU A 200 17.98 7.94 -24.03
C GLU A 200 17.77 9.17 -24.94
N GLU A 201 16.68 9.91 -24.77
CA GLU A 201 16.39 11.16 -25.50
C GLU A 201 17.43 12.25 -25.18
N ALA A 202 17.96 12.28 -23.96
CA ALA A 202 19.04 13.18 -23.55
C ALA A 202 20.45 12.73 -24.01
N ASN A 203 20.57 11.59 -24.68
CA ASN A 203 21.85 10.98 -25.12
C ASN A 203 22.82 10.69 -23.96
N VAL A 204 22.30 10.34 -22.79
CA VAL A 204 23.08 9.95 -21.62
C VAL A 204 23.38 8.44 -21.68
N SER A 205 24.59 8.04 -21.26
CA SER A 205 24.93 6.63 -21.14
C SER A 205 24.09 5.97 -20.04
N VAL A 206 23.42 4.85 -20.38
CA VAL A 206 22.56 4.12 -19.42
C VAL A 206 23.01 2.68 -19.26
N VAL A 207 23.35 2.31 -18.02
CA VAL A 207 23.58 0.94 -17.61
C VAL A 207 22.38 0.49 -16.78
N THR A 208 21.80 -0.66 -17.10
CA THR A 208 20.64 -1.19 -16.37
C THR A 208 21.03 -2.40 -15.52
N GLN A 209 20.49 -2.48 -14.30
CA GLN A 209 20.80 -3.56 -13.37
C GLN A 209 19.61 -3.95 -12.52
N LEU A 210 19.34 -5.26 -12.43
CA LEU A 210 18.35 -5.81 -11.49
C LEU A 210 18.84 -5.63 -10.04
N GLU A 211 18.05 -4.96 -9.20
CA GLU A 211 18.42 -4.62 -7.81
C GLU A 211 18.80 -5.84 -6.97
N GLY A 212 18.03 -6.93 -7.07
CA GLY A 212 18.29 -8.15 -6.31
C GLY A 212 19.64 -8.81 -6.59
N ALA A 213 20.27 -8.50 -7.74
CA ALA A 213 21.59 -9.00 -8.11
C ALA A 213 22.71 -7.98 -7.85
N LEU A 214 22.39 -6.75 -7.45
CA LEU A 214 23.39 -5.72 -7.16
C LEU A 214 24.08 -6.01 -5.82
N THR A 215 25.41 -5.96 -5.84
CA THR A 215 26.28 -6.05 -4.66
C THR A 215 27.20 -4.84 -4.61
N GLU A 216 27.78 -4.54 -3.43
CA GLU A 216 28.75 -3.46 -3.28
C GLU A 216 29.91 -3.57 -4.29
N LYS A 217 30.48 -4.77 -4.44
CA LYS A 217 31.53 -5.03 -5.45
C LYS A 217 31.10 -4.81 -6.89
N LEU A 218 29.83 -5.13 -7.20
CA LEU A 218 29.30 -4.93 -8.54
C LEU A 218 29.05 -3.44 -8.79
N LEU A 219 28.59 -2.72 -7.79
CA LEU A 219 28.43 -1.26 -7.84
C LEU A 219 29.76 -0.56 -8.07
N GLU A 220 30.81 -0.91 -7.28
CA GLU A 220 32.17 -0.41 -7.46
C GLU A 220 32.67 -0.62 -8.89
N ARG A 221 32.53 -1.87 -9.40
CA ARG A 221 32.94 -2.18 -10.78
C ARG A 221 32.15 -1.38 -11.82
N TYR A 222 30.86 -1.11 -11.62
CA TYR A 222 30.09 -0.30 -12.55
C TYR A 222 30.55 1.14 -12.55
N ILE A 223 30.84 1.72 -11.39
CA ILE A 223 31.34 3.10 -11.25
C ILE A 223 32.68 3.21 -12.01
N ASP A 224 33.60 2.29 -11.78
CA ASP A 224 34.92 2.30 -12.43
C ASP A 224 34.85 2.05 -13.94
N THR A 225 34.04 1.06 -14.37
CA THR A 225 34.03 0.63 -15.79
C THR A 225 33.24 1.59 -16.67
N TYR A 226 32.12 2.12 -16.16
CA TYR A 226 31.18 2.94 -16.92
C TYR A 226 31.18 4.41 -16.51
N THR A 227 32.08 4.79 -15.58
CA THR A 227 32.15 6.15 -15.02
C THR A 227 30.79 6.65 -14.56
N ILE A 228 30.07 5.81 -13.81
CA ILE A 228 28.73 6.13 -13.31
C ILE A 228 28.80 7.35 -12.40
N ASP A 229 28.07 8.41 -12.75
CA ASP A 229 27.94 9.65 -11.98
C ASP A 229 26.55 9.86 -11.37
N SER A 230 25.62 8.98 -11.71
CA SER A 230 24.22 9.11 -11.27
C SER A 230 23.57 7.72 -11.12
N ILE A 231 22.75 7.54 -10.09
CA ILE A 231 22.03 6.29 -9.82
C ILE A 231 20.56 6.59 -9.59
N ILE A 232 19.70 5.94 -10.38
CA ILE A 232 18.26 5.94 -10.18
C ILE A 232 17.88 4.62 -9.50
N CYS A 233 17.30 4.70 -8.31
CA CYS A 233 16.82 3.55 -7.54
C CYS A 233 15.31 3.37 -7.71
N SER A 234 14.83 2.13 -7.69
CA SER A 234 13.40 1.83 -7.83
C SER A 234 12.58 2.22 -6.60
N ASN A 235 13.22 2.35 -5.45
CA ASN A 235 12.61 2.81 -4.19
C ASN A 235 13.67 3.38 -3.22
N ASP A 236 13.20 4.00 -2.14
CA ASP A 236 14.06 4.63 -1.14
C ASP A 236 14.89 3.62 -0.34
N VAL A 237 14.36 2.42 -0.08
CA VAL A 237 15.09 1.39 0.67
C VAL A 237 16.34 0.97 -0.10
N MET A 238 16.21 0.82 -1.43
CA MET A 238 17.38 0.54 -2.29
C MET A 238 18.33 1.74 -2.38
N ALA A 239 17.78 2.96 -2.43
CA ALA A 239 18.60 4.16 -2.45
C ALA A 239 19.47 4.27 -1.18
N PHE A 240 18.94 3.98 -0.01
CA PHE A 240 19.72 3.97 1.24
C PHE A 240 20.82 2.91 1.23
N LYS A 241 20.54 1.73 0.69
CA LYS A 241 21.54 0.68 0.55
C LYS A 241 22.68 1.09 -0.40
N VAL A 242 22.33 1.72 -1.52
CA VAL A 242 23.31 2.28 -2.47
C VAL A 242 24.14 3.37 -1.79
N MET A 243 23.51 4.32 -1.11
CA MET A 243 24.21 5.40 -0.39
C MET A 243 25.16 4.87 0.69
N GLN A 244 24.76 3.80 1.40
CA GLN A 244 25.62 3.13 2.37
C GLN A 244 26.86 2.54 1.69
N TRP A 245 26.71 1.85 0.55
CA TRP A 245 27.83 1.30 -0.20
C TRP A 245 28.76 2.39 -0.75
N LEU A 246 28.20 3.45 -1.33
CA LEU A 246 28.99 4.61 -1.78
C LEU A 246 29.82 5.22 -0.63
N HIS A 247 29.23 5.34 0.55
CA HIS A 247 29.95 5.80 1.75
C HIS A 247 31.09 4.85 2.12
N THR A 248 30.89 3.52 2.11
CA THR A 248 31.92 2.52 2.38
C THR A 248 33.08 2.61 1.37
N LEU A 249 32.75 2.89 0.11
CA LEU A 249 33.70 3.09 -0.97
C LEU A 249 34.38 4.48 -0.95
N ASN A 250 34.05 5.35 0.00
CA ASN A 250 34.50 6.74 0.10
C ASN A 250 34.11 7.61 -1.12
N ILE A 251 33.02 7.27 -1.80
CA ILE A 251 32.47 8.05 -2.91
C ILE A 251 31.48 9.07 -2.37
N LYS A 252 31.65 10.34 -2.71
CA LYS A 252 30.84 11.44 -2.19
C LYS A 252 29.50 11.56 -2.93
N VAL A 253 28.43 11.68 -2.16
CA VAL A 253 27.07 11.94 -2.66
C VAL A 253 26.69 13.37 -2.20
N PRO A 254 26.32 14.27 -3.11
CA PRO A 254 26.07 14.08 -4.55
C PRO A 254 27.27 14.40 -5.46
N GLU A 255 28.42 14.84 -4.93
CA GLU A 255 29.49 15.49 -5.68
C GLU A 255 30.06 14.56 -6.76
N GLU A 256 30.35 13.29 -6.43
CA GLU A 256 30.90 12.31 -7.36
C GLU A 256 29.77 11.48 -7.99
N VAL A 257 28.84 10.98 -7.18
CA VAL A 257 27.69 10.20 -7.64
C VAL A 257 26.42 10.74 -7.01
N GLN A 258 25.47 11.18 -7.82
CA GLN A 258 24.14 11.55 -7.31
C GLN A 258 23.20 10.32 -7.25
N VAL A 259 22.29 10.35 -6.28
CA VAL A 259 21.33 9.26 -6.05
C VAL A 259 19.92 9.83 -5.92
N VAL A 260 18.96 9.23 -6.66
CA VAL A 260 17.54 9.55 -6.55
C VAL A 260 16.74 8.30 -6.19
N GLY A 261 15.85 8.44 -5.21
CA GLY A 261 14.96 7.40 -4.72
C GLY A 261 13.55 7.48 -5.30
N TYR A 262 12.65 6.69 -4.70
CA TYR A 262 11.23 6.66 -4.98
C TYR A 262 10.49 6.21 -3.71
N ASP A 263 9.39 6.82 -3.35
CA ASP A 263 8.42 6.60 -2.27
C ASP A 263 8.31 7.80 -1.31
N ASP A 264 9.38 8.52 -1.01
CA ASP A 264 9.51 9.55 0.04
C ASP A 264 9.11 9.02 1.42
N ILE A 265 9.67 7.86 1.79
CA ILE A 265 9.44 7.31 3.13
C ILE A 265 10.09 8.17 4.22
N PRO A 266 9.62 8.12 5.49
CA PRO A 266 10.10 9.00 6.56
C PRO A 266 11.63 9.00 6.76
N PHE A 267 12.31 7.92 6.42
CA PHE A 267 13.77 7.81 6.53
C PHE A 267 14.53 8.67 5.51
N ALA A 268 13.88 9.14 4.43
CA ALA A 268 14.52 9.99 3.41
C ALA A 268 15.11 11.29 3.98
N THR A 269 14.60 11.75 5.12
CA THR A 269 15.11 12.94 5.85
C THR A 269 16.14 12.62 6.93
N MET A 270 16.37 11.34 7.24
CA MET A 270 17.21 10.91 8.36
C MET A 270 18.63 10.49 7.91
N PHE A 271 18.84 10.24 6.63
CA PHE A 271 20.15 9.92 6.07
C PHE A 271 20.97 11.20 5.80
N ILE A 272 22.28 11.03 5.73
CA ILE A 272 23.24 12.11 5.38
C ILE A 272 24.07 11.61 4.18
N PRO A 273 23.92 12.28 3.03
CA PRO A 273 22.99 13.37 2.71
C PRO A 273 21.52 12.91 2.72
N THR A 274 20.58 13.84 2.93
CA THR A 274 19.14 13.57 2.84
C THR A 274 18.75 13.21 1.40
N LEU A 275 17.86 12.21 1.24
CA LEU A 275 17.55 11.62 -0.06
C LEU A 275 16.55 12.45 -0.87
N THR A 276 16.94 12.83 -2.10
CA THR A 276 16.04 13.31 -3.15
C THR A 276 15.25 12.11 -3.68
N THR A 277 13.93 12.23 -3.74
CA THR A 277 13.06 11.10 -4.06
C THR A 277 11.72 11.55 -4.65
N VAL A 278 11.08 10.69 -5.41
CA VAL A 278 9.69 10.88 -5.83
C VAL A 278 8.77 10.55 -4.67
N ARG A 279 7.89 11.48 -4.29
CA ARG A 279 6.85 11.24 -3.29
C ARG A 279 5.66 10.57 -3.93
N GLN A 280 5.37 9.35 -3.50
CA GLN A 280 4.08 8.72 -3.73
C GLN A 280 3.10 9.10 -2.60
N PRO A 281 1.82 9.36 -2.93
CA PRO A 281 0.79 9.64 -1.92
C PRO A 281 0.32 8.34 -1.23
N ALA A 282 1.23 7.65 -0.52
CA ALA A 282 1.00 6.31 0.03
C ALA A 282 -0.22 6.23 0.97
N TYR A 283 -0.38 7.23 1.82
CA TYR A 283 -1.51 7.31 2.73
C TYR A 283 -2.83 7.50 1.97
N GLU A 284 -2.84 8.40 0.99
CA GLU A 284 -3.99 8.69 0.14
C GLU A 284 -4.36 7.50 -0.76
N LEU A 285 -3.36 6.74 -1.25
CA LEU A 285 -3.59 5.47 -1.97
C LEU A 285 -4.41 4.51 -1.12
N GLY A 286 -4.03 4.33 0.15
CA GLY A 286 -4.76 3.50 1.11
C GLY A 286 -6.17 4.00 1.37
N GLN A 287 -6.35 5.32 1.55
CA GLN A 287 -7.66 5.93 1.77
C GLN A 287 -8.57 5.75 0.55
N GLN A 288 -8.10 6.05 -0.65
CA GLN A 288 -8.88 5.94 -1.88
C GLN A 288 -9.28 4.49 -2.19
N ALA A 289 -8.36 3.55 -2.04
CA ALA A 289 -8.66 2.13 -2.22
C ALA A 289 -9.76 1.66 -1.26
N THR A 290 -9.69 2.09 0.01
CA THR A 290 -10.70 1.74 1.01
C THR A 290 -12.03 2.41 0.73
N GLN A 291 -12.02 3.68 0.32
CA GLN A 291 -13.25 4.39 -0.05
C GLN A 291 -13.96 3.71 -1.22
N GLN A 292 -13.22 3.33 -2.27
CA GLN A 292 -13.78 2.64 -3.43
C GLN A 292 -14.36 1.27 -3.04
N LEU A 293 -13.62 0.48 -2.25
CA LEU A 293 -14.09 -0.80 -1.77
C LEU A 293 -15.39 -0.68 -0.97
N ILE A 294 -15.45 0.28 -0.03
CA ILE A 294 -16.64 0.48 0.80
C ILE A 294 -17.82 0.99 -0.03
N ASP A 295 -17.57 1.86 -1.01
CA ASP A 295 -18.62 2.34 -1.92
C ASP A 295 -19.24 1.18 -2.70
N GLU A 296 -18.43 0.25 -3.21
CA GLU A 296 -18.92 -0.97 -3.85
C GLU A 296 -19.70 -1.87 -2.88
N LEU A 297 -19.20 -2.08 -1.66
CA LEU A 297 -19.87 -2.85 -0.61
C LEU A 297 -21.25 -2.28 -0.21
N GLU A 298 -21.40 -0.96 -0.29
CA GLU A 298 -22.64 -0.23 0.00
C GLU A 298 -23.53 -0.02 -1.25
N GLY A 299 -23.13 -0.55 -2.40
CA GLY A 299 -23.89 -0.49 -3.65
C GLY A 299 -23.83 0.88 -4.35
N ARG A 300 -22.81 1.68 -4.02
CA ARG A 300 -22.53 2.93 -4.74
C ARG A 300 -21.60 2.65 -5.93
N VAL A 301 -21.70 3.51 -6.95
CA VAL A 301 -20.79 3.42 -8.10
C VAL A 301 -19.43 3.98 -7.70
N ALA A 302 -18.39 3.16 -7.79
CA ALA A 302 -17.01 3.57 -7.63
C ALA A 302 -16.31 3.66 -9.01
N PRO A 303 -15.28 4.52 -9.16
CA PRO A 303 -14.43 4.51 -10.35
C PRO A 303 -13.70 3.17 -10.48
N THR A 304 -13.53 2.67 -11.69
CA THR A 304 -12.75 1.44 -11.94
C THR A 304 -11.24 1.67 -11.87
N SER A 305 -10.79 2.90 -12.13
CA SER A 305 -9.37 3.29 -12.03
C SER A 305 -9.26 4.70 -11.49
N THR A 306 -8.29 4.91 -10.58
CA THR A 306 -7.93 6.22 -10.05
C THR A 306 -6.42 6.34 -10.04
N ILE A 307 -5.89 7.37 -10.70
CA ILE A 307 -4.46 7.67 -10.74
C ILE A 307 -4.21 8.90 -9.85
N LEU A 308 -3.29 8.78 -8.91
CA LEU A 308 -2.88 9.85 -8.02
C LEU A 308 -1.55 10.44 -8.50
N GLU A 309 -1.46 11.76 -8.48
CA GLU A 309 -0.25 12.49 -8.86
C GLU A 309 0.91 12.19 -7.90
N VAL A 310 2.13 12.29 -8.43
CA VAL A 310 3.37 12.16 -7.68
C VAL A 310 4.22 13.42 -7.83
N ASP A 311 5.03 13.73 -6.82
CA ASP A 311 5.87 14.91 -6.78
C ASP A 311 7.35 14.57 -6.58
N MET A 312 8.26 15.37 -7.14
CA MET A 312 9.68 15.29 -6.82
C MET A 312 9.99 16.10 -5.56
N VAL A 313 10.58 15.43 -4.58
CA VAL A 313 11.09 16.06 -3.35
C VAL A 313 12.61 16.18 -3.42
N HIS A 314 13.06 17.36 -3.78
CA HIS A 314 14.50 17.66 -3.88
C HIS A 314 15.14 17.81 -2.50
N ARG A 315 16.24 17.07 -2.26
CA ARG A 315 17.06 17.14 -1.05
C ARG A 315 18.55 17.20 -1.42
N ALA A 316 19.43 16.61 -0.60
CA ALA A 316 20.87 16.77 -0.71
C ALA A 316 21.57 15.65 -1.49
N SER A 317 20.90 14.58 -1.91
CA SER A 317 21.54 13.46 -2.61
C SER A 317 21.66 13.65 -4.13
N THR A 318 21.16 14.76 -4.67
CA THR A 318 21.31 15.14 -6.09
C THR A 318 21.93 16.52 -6.21
N ARG A 319 22.68 16.73 -7.29
CA ARG A 319 23.25 18.03 -7.63
C ARG A 319 22.14 18.97 -8.11
N ARG A 320 22.25 20.25 -7.80
CA ARG A 320 21.40 21.31 -8.35
C ARG A 320 22.26 22.15 -9.28
N SER A 321 21.79 22.38 -10.48
CA SER A 321 22.38 23.35 -11.42
C SER A 321 22.27 24.78 -10.89
#